data_710473836c23a748c901b371d2db27ef
#
_entry.id   710473836c23a748c901b371d2db27ef
#
_cell.length_a   1.000
_cell.length_b   1.000
_cell.length_c   1.000
_cell.angle_alpha   90.00
_cell.angle_beta   90.00
_cell.angle_gamma   90.00
#
_symmetry.space_group_name_H-M   'P 1'
#
loop_
_entity.id
_entity.type
_entity.pdbx_description
1 polymer ?
#
loop_
_entity_poly.entity_id
_entity_poly.type
_entity_poly.pdbx_seq_one_letter_code
_entity_poly.pdbx_strand_id
1 'polypeptide(L)'
;VYDRWRNTNNNSLVVKVSFGNASFLFPGDIMAEAEKELVELAGADLACTVLLVPHHGSRSSSTQSFLATVQPEIAVISAGWKNRFRFPHPTVLQAYQKEGCRILRTDRQGAITISTDGDQLTVAPFILSDDPPGAD
;
A
#
# COMPACT_ATOMS: atom_id res chain seq x y z
N VAL A 1 -5.35 28.27 0.47
CA VAL A 1 -5.83 27.46 -0.65
C VAL A 1 -4.67 26.57 -1.05
N TYR A 2 -4.75 25.30 -0.70
CA TYR A 2 -3.76 24.30 -1.08
C TYR A 2 -3.73 24.18 -2.60
N ASP A 3 -2.59 24.44 -3.22
CA ASP A 3 -2.40 24.36 -4.65
C ASP A 3 -2.19 22.89 -5.05
N ARG A 4 -3.27 22.09 -5.02
CA ARG A 4 -3.31 20.67 -5.42
C ARG A 4 -2.65 20.43 -6.77
N TRP A 5 -2.74 21.42 -7.65
CA TRP A 5 -2.29 21.36 -9.03
C TRP A 5 -0.77 21.29 -9.17
N ARG A 6 0.00 21.67 -8.13
CA ARG A 6 1.46 21.60 -8.14
C ARG A 6 2.01 20.20 -7.93
N ASN A 7 1.24 19.32 -7.29
CA ASN A 7 1.66 17.94 -7.09
C ASN A 7 0.67 16.99 -7.75
N THR A 8 1.04 16.49 -8.93
CA THR A 8 0.20 15.61 -9.74
C THR A 8 -0.12 14.29 -9.03
N ASN A 9 0.76 13.81 -8.14
CA ASN A 9 0.55 12.58 -7.39
C ASN A 9 -0.65 12.68 -6.44
N ASN A 10 -0.86 13.83 -5.81
CA ASN A 10 -2.01 14.08 -4.93
C ASN A 10 -3.36 14.17 -5.68
N ASN A 11 -3.33 14.13 -7.02
CA ASN A 11 -4.52 14.03 -7.87
C ASN A 11 -4.81 12.58 -8.31
N SER A 12 -4.18 11.59 -7.70
CA SER A 12 -4.45 10.18 -7.98
C SER A 12 -5.91 9.82 -7.66
N LEU A 13 -6.49 8.97 -8.50
CA LEU A 13 -7.78 8.36 -8.20
C LEU A 13 -7.60 7.35 -7.07
N VAL A 14 -8.35 7.50 -5.99
CA VAL A 14 -8.40 6.54 -4.89
C VAL A 14 -9.62 5.66 -5.04
N VAL A 15 -9.42 4.34 -5.07
CA VAL A 15 -10.49 3.37 -5.26
C VAL A 15 -10.48 2.36 -4.12
N LYS A 16 -11.64 2.15 -3.50
CA LYS A 16 -11.87 1.02 -2.59
C LYS A 16 -12.86 0.05 -3.23
N VAL A 17 -12.51 -1.23 -3.21
CA VAL A 17 -13.35 -2.33 -3.70
C VAL A 17 -13.63 -3.26 -2.53
N SER A 18 -14.90 -3.61 -2.32
CA SER A 18 -15.30 -4.54 -1.26
C SER A 18 -16.13 -5.68 -1.85
N PHE A 19 -15.85 -6.90 -1.37
CA PHE A 19 -16.60 -8.09 -1.71
C PHE A 19 -16.67 -9.02 -0.50
N GLY A 20 -17.88 -9.23 0.04
CA GLY A 20 -18.06 -9.94 1.30
C GLY A 20 -17.28 -9.29 2.45
N ASN A 21 -16.44 -10.05 3.12
CA ASN A 21 -15.61 -9.61 4.23
C ASN A 21 -14.26 -9.04 3.79
N ALA A 22 -13.92 -9.12 2.50
CA ALA A 22 -12.67 -8.62 1.96
C ALA A 22 -12.82 -7.22 1.35
N SER A 23 -11.83 -6.36 1.56
CA SER A 23 -11.77 -5.04 0.96
C SER A 23 -10.35 -4.67 0.55
N PHE A 24 -10.25 -3.97 -0.58
CA PHE A 24 -9.01 -3.57 -1.22
C PHE A 24 -9.00 -2.05 -1.38
N LEU A 25 -7.93 -1.40 -0.97
CA LEU A 25 -7.73 0.04 -1.15
C LEU A 25 -6.56 0.29 -2.11
N PHE A 26 -6.83 1.05 -3.16
CA PHE A 26 -5.88 1.46 -4.21
C PHE A 26 -5.74 2.99 -4.18
N PRO A 27 -4.80 3.55 -3.42
CA PRO A 27 -4.68 4.99 -3.24
C PRO A 27 -3.88 5.68 -4.36
N GLY A 28 -3.26 4.94 -5.27
CA GLY A 28 -2.32 5.49 -6.25
C GLY A 28 -1.08 6.08 -5.60
N ASP A 29 -0.61 7.21 -6.12
CA ASP A 29 0.62 7.85 -5.67
C ASP A 29 0.37 9.03 -4.71
N ILE A 30 -0.77 9.02 -3.97
CA ILE A 30 -1.05 10.08 -3.00
C ILE A 30 0.08 10.23 -1.98
N MET A 31 0.27 11.45 -1.53
CA MET A 31 1.27 11.82 -0.53
C MET A 31 0.58 12.34 0.74
N ALA A 32 1.37 12.69 1.74
CA ALA A 32 0.91 13.04 3.08
C ALA A 32 -0.25 14.05 3.13
N GLU A 33 -0.26 15.05 2.25
CA GLU A 33 -1.32 16.05 2.21
C GLU A 33 -2.65 15.44 1.76
N ALA A 34 -2.63 14.63 0.69
CA ALA A 34 -3.83 13.95 0.19
C ALA A 34 -4.29 12.84 1.14
N GLU A 35 -3.36 12.13 1.78
CA GLU A 35 -3.69 11.16 2.84
C GLU A 35 -4.47 11.84 3.98
N LYS A 36 -4.00 13.01 4.43
CA LYS A 36 -4.68 13.78 5.48
C LYS A 36 -6.11 14.17 5.07
N GLU A 37 -6.28 14.73 3.87
CA GLU A 37 -7.60 15.09 3.36
C GLU A 37 -8.51 13.84 3.26
N LEU A 38 -7.97 12.73 2.78
CA LEU A 38 -8.71 11.49 2.63
C LEU A 38 -9.18 10.92 3.98
N VAL A 39 -8.32 10.97 5.01
CA VAL A 39 -8.67 10.58 6.39
C VAL A 39 -9.75 11.48 6.95
N GLU A 40 -9.67 12.80 6.73
CA GLU A 40 -10.69 13.75 7.17
C GLU A 40 -12.05 13.53 6.48
N LEU A 41 -12.04 13.17 5.20
CA LEU A 41 -13.26 12.97 4.39
C LEU A 41 -13.94 11.63 4.63
N ALA A 42 -13.18 10.55 4.70
CA ALA A 42 -13.72 9.19 4.68
C ALA A 42 -13.56 8.45 6.02
N GLY A 43 -12.61 8.86 6.88
CA GLY A 43 -12.45 8.29 8.21
C GLY A 43 -12.42 6.76 8.20
N ALA A 44 -13.26 6.14 9.03
CA ALA A 44 -13.33 4.68 9.18
C ALA A 44 -13.69 3.90 7.89
N ASP A 45 -14.28 4.57 6.91
CA ASP A 45 -14.61 3.95 5.62
C ASP A 45 -13.36 3.57 4.81
N LEU A 46 -12.19 4.07 5.21
CA LEU A 46 -10.90 3.68 4.60
C LEU A 46 -10.37 2.34 5.08
N ALA A 47 -10.85 1.79 6.20
CA ALA A 47 -10.37 0.52 6.71
C ALA A 47 -10.46 -0.57 5.64
N CYS A 48 -9.40 -1.34 5.43
CA CYS A 48 -9.35 -2.35 4.39
C CYS A 48 -8.53 -3.58 4.78
N THR A 49 -8.84 -4.72 4.17
CA THR A 49 -8.09 -5.97 4.36
C THR A 49 -6.74 -5.89 3.63
N VAL A 50 -6.75 -5.38 2.40
CA VAL A 50 -5.57 -5.29 1.54
C VAL A 50 -5.37 -3.85 1.10
N LEU A 51 -4.18 -3.32 1.35
CA LEU A 51 -3.75 -2.00 0.89
C LEU A 51 -2.66 -2.15 -0.18
N LEU A 52 -2.87 -1.57 -1.37
CA LEU A 52 -1.75 -1.25 -2.25
C LEU A 52 -1.05 -0.03 -1.68
N VAL A 53 0.20 -0.19 -1.25
CA VAL A 53 0.94 0.88 -0.56
C VAL A 53 1.09 2.11 -1.45
N PRO A 54 0.67 3.30 -0.98
CA PRO A 54 0.72 4.50 -1.80
C PRO A 54 2.14 4.85 -2.20
N HIS A 55 2.27 5.38 -3.41
CA HIS A 55 3.52 5.90 -3.98
C HIS A 55 4.70 4.93 -3.86
N HIS A 56 4.43 3.64 -4.08
CA HIS A 56 5.43 2.56 -4.08
C HIS A 56 6.24 2.42 -2.77
N GLY A 57 5.72 2.94 -1.67
CA GLY A 57 6.43 3.00 -0.39
C GLY A 57 7.44 4.16 -0.30
N SER A 58 7.15 5.27 -0.96
CA SER A 58 7.90 6.53 -0.80
C SER A 58 7.76 7.08 0.61
N ARG A 59 8.83 7.71 1.11
CA ARG A 59 8.83 8.42 2.40
C ARG A 59 7.85 9.59 2.48
N SER A 60 7.34 10.07 1.35
CA SER A 60 6.37 11.16 1.27
C SER A 60 4.92 10.73 1.53
N SER A 61 4.68 9.44 1.72
CA SER A 61 3.37 8.82 1.93
C SER A 61 3.39 7.84 3.09
N SER A 62 2.27 7.17 3.35
CA SER A 62 2.10 6.22 4.45
C SER A 62 2.28 6.87 5.84
N THR A 63 1.60 8.00 6.03
CA THR A 63 1.61 8.71 7.32
C THR A 63 1.00 7.86 8.43
N GLN A 64 1.44 8.10 9.67
CA GLN A 64 0.92 7.37 10.84
C GLN A 64 -0.61 7.51 10.97
N SER A 65 -1.16 8.69 10.69
CA SER A 65 -2.61 8.93 10.73
C SER A 65 -3.34 8.10 9.66
N PHE A 66 -2.80 8.02 8.44
CA PHE A 66 -3.35 7.21 7.37
C PHE A 66 -3.33 5.72 7.75
N LEU A 67 -2.19 5.20 8.21
CA LEU A 67 -2.05 3.79 8.62
C LEU A 67 -2.99 3.43 9.76
N ALA A 68 -3.10 4.28 10.78
CA ALA A 68 -3.99 4.07 11.93
C ALA A 68 -5.49 4.08 11.52
N THR A 69 -5.84 4.73 10.41
CA THR A 69 -7.21 4.77 9.90
C THR A 69 -7.51 3.59 8.97
N VAL A 70 -6.57 3.25 8.09
CA VAL A 70 -6.75 2.17 7.10
C VAL A 70 -6.63 0.78 7.72
N GLN A 71 -5.73 0.59 8.68
CA GLN A 71 -5.50 -0.64 9.44
C GLN A 71 -5.43 -1.91 8.55
N PRO A 72 -4.57 -1.95 7.53
CA PRO A 72 -4.55 -3.06 6.60
C PRO A 72 -3.97 -4.32 7.26
N GLU A 73 -4.54 -5.50 6.95
CA GLU A 73 -3.94 -6.80 7.31
C GLU A 73 -2.77 -7.13 6.38
N ILE A 74 -2.90 -6.79 5.09
CA ILE A 74 -1.91 -7.03 4.05
C ILE A 74 -1.56 -5.72 3.36
N ALA A 75 -0.27 -5.40 3.33
CA ALA A 75 0.29 -4.27 2.60
C ALA A 75 1.07 -4.79 1.38
N VAL A 76 0.61 -4.48 0.17
CA VAL A 76 1.27 -4.84 -1.08
C VAL A 76 2.06 -3.65 -1.59
N ILE A 77 3.35 -3.83 -1.77
CA ILE A 77 4.25 -2.80 -2.31
C ILE A 77 4.62 -3.16 -3.74
N SER A 78 4.14 -2.36 -4.68
CA SER A 78 4.53 -2.44 -6.09
C SER A 78 5.81 -1.65 -6.31
N ALA A 79 6.93 -2.33 -6.44
CA ALA A 79 8.24 -1.72 -6.69
C ALA A 79 9.06 -2.57 -7.65
N GLY A 80 9.89 -1.94 -8.44
CA GLY A 80 10.82 -2.64 -9.32
C GLY A 80 12.06 -3.12 -8.56
N TRP A 81 12.59 -4.27 -8.95
CA TRP A 81 13.86 -4.75 -8.42
C TRP A 81 15.00 -3.76 -8.71
N LYS A 82 15.81 -3.44 -7.69
CA LYS A 82 16.89 -2.45 -7.76
C LYS A 82 16.46 -1.11 -8.39
N ASN A 83 15.21 -0.67 -8.13
CA ASN A 83 14.72 0.59 -8.69
C ASN A 83 15.58 1.79 -8.25
N ARG A 84 15.71 2.77 -9.14
CA ARG A 84 16.55 3.95 -8.92
C ARG A 84 16.14 4.81 -7.72
N PHE A 85 14.88 4.74 -7.31
CA PHE A 85 14.34 5.49 -6.18
C PHE A 85 14.60 4.83 -4.84
N ARG A 86 15.11 3.58 -4.84
CA ARG A 86 15.31 2.75 -3.66
C ARG A 86 14.03 2.56 -2.85
N PHE A 87 12.90 2.44 -3.54
CA PHE A 87 11.62 2.11 -2.92
C PHE A 87 11.49 0.59 -2.71
N PRO A 88 10.74 0.18 -1.66
CA PRO A 88 10.18 1.00 -0.58
C PRO A 88 11.24 1.55 0.36
N HIS A 89 10.97 2.75 0.90
CA HIS A 89 11.88 3.35 1.88
C HIS A 89 11.88 2.56 3.20
N PRO A 90 13.03 2.35 3.86
CA PRO A 90 13.11 1.56 5.11
C PRO A 90 12.17 2.03 6.21
N THR A 91 11.98 3.34 6.39
CA THR A 91 11.06 3.88 7.40
C THR A 91 9.60 3.54 7.12
N VAL A 92 9.21 3.42 5.85
CA VAL A 92 7.86 3.00 5.45
C VAL A 92 7.66 1.52 5.77
N LEU A 93 8.65 0.66 5.46
CA LEU A 93 8.60 -0.76 5.85
C LEU A 93 8.45 -0.92 7.36
N GLN A 94 9.23 -0.17 8.15
CA GLN A 94 9.14 -0.19 9.61
C GLN A 94 7.75 0.24 10.11
N ALA A 95 7.12 1.25 9.48
CA ALA A 95 5.79 1.69 9.85
C ALA A 95 4.76 0.57 9.66
N TYR A 96 4.73 -0.11 8.50
CA TYR A 96 3.83 -1.24 8.26
C TYR A 96 4.12 -2.44 9.18
N GLN A 97 5.40 -2.73 9.44
CA GLN A 97 5.79 -3.79 10.39
C GLN A 97 5.29 -3.51 11.80
N LYS A 98 5.37 -2.26 12.25
CA LYS A 98 4.89 -1.83 13.57
C LYS A 98 3.36 -1.98 13.70
N GLU A 99 2.62 -1.76 12.62
CA GLU A 99 1.16 -1.99 12.59
C GLU A 99 0.79 -3.49 12.50
N GLY A 100 1.78 -4.39 12.40
CA GLY A 100 1.55 -5.84 12.32
C GLY A 100 1.09 -6.33 10.95
N CYS A 101 1.20 -5.53 9.90
CA CYS A 101 0.79 -5.90 8.55
C CYS A 101 1.69 -7.00 7.96
N ARG A 102 1.08 -7.94 7.24
CA ARG A 102 1.82 -8.82 6.33
C ARG A 102 2.25 -8.03 5.11
N ILE A 103 3.56 -7.86 4.92
CA ILE A 103 4.12 -7.09 3.80
C ILE A 103 4.46 -8.02 2.65
N LEU A 104 3.95 -7.71 1.45
CA LEU A 104 4.26 -8.37 0.19
C LEU A 104 4.92 -7.37 -0.75
N ARG A 105 5.97 -7.79 -1.47
CA ARG A 105 6.78 -6.88 -2.30
C ARG A 105 7.01 -7.49 -3.68
N THR A 106 6.64 -6.77 -4.73
CA THR A 106 6.84 -7.24 -6.11
C THR A 106 8.31 -7.29 -6.53
N ASP A 107 9.17 -6.45 -5.93
CA ASP A 107 10.62 -6.46 -6.19
C ASP A 107 11.35 -7.68 -5.61
N ARG A 108 10.71 -8.43 -4.71
CA ARG A 108 11.22 -9.66 -4.13
C ARG A 108 10.45 -10.90 -4.57
N GLN A 109 9.14 -10.79 -4.63
CA GLN A 109 8.24 -11.94 -4.82
C GLN A 109 7.66 -12.02 -6.24
N GLY A 110 8.03 -11.08 -7.13
CA GLY A 110 7.48 -11.02 -8.49
C GLY A 110 6.00 -10.63 -8.49
N ALA A 111 5.22 -11.23 -9.37
CA ALA A 111 3.78 -11.00 -9.41
C ALA A 111 3.12 -11.51 -8.12
N ILE A 112 2.18 -10.73 -7.59
CA ILE A 112 1.40 -11.08 -6.40
C ILE A 112 -0.06 -11.14 -6.82
N THR A 113 -0.65 -12.32 -6.72
CA THR A 113 -2.09 -12.51 -6.96
C THR A 113 -2.80 -12.64 -5.63
N ILE A 114 -3.84 -11.84 -5.43
CA ILE A 114 -4.73 -11.92 -4.28
C ILE A 114 -6.15 -12.11 -4.80
N SER A 115 -6.81 -13.17 -4.36
CA SER A 115 -8.18 -13.50 -4.73
C SER A 115 -9.03 -13.76 -3.50
N THR A 116 -10.33 -13.54 -3.64
CA THR A 116 -11.30 -13.79 -2.58
C THR A 116 -12.60 -14.31 -3.16
N ASP A 117 -13.28 -15.16 -2.40
CA ASP A 117 -14.67 -15.59 -2.64
C ASP A 117 -15.68 -14.80 -1.79
N GLY A 118 -15.18 -13.80 -1.06
CA GLY A 118 -15.95 -12.97 -0.13
C GLY A 118 -15.76 -13.35 1.34
N ASP A 119 -15.39 -14.57 1.64
CA ASP A 119 -15.11 -15.05 3.02
C ASP A 119 -13.61 -15.35 3.22
N GLN A 120 -12.99 -16.01 2.26
CA GLN A 120 -11.58 -16.40 2.30
C GLN A 120 -10.76 -15.52 1.39
N LEU A 121 -9.54 -15.20 1.83
CA LEU A 121 -8.55 -14.49 1.05
C LEU A 121 -7.38 -15.42 0.72
N THR A 122 -7.05 -15.57 -0.54
CA THR A 122 -5.92 -16.36 -1.01
C THR A 122 -4.83 -15.45 -1.55
N VAL A 123 -3.60 -15.64 -1.09
CA VAL A 123 -2.42 -14.87 -1.50
C VAL A 123 -1.43 -15.79 -2.17
N ALA A 124 -1.10 -15.52 -3.42
CA ALA A 124 -0.18 -16.30 -4.23
C ALA A 124 0.91 -15.40 -4.86
N PRO A 125 2.04 -15.22 -4.21
CA PRO A 125 3.21 -14.59 -4.83
C PRO A 125 3.85 -15.57 -5.83
N PHE A 126 4.44 -15.04 -6.89
CA PHE A 126 5.11 -15.85 -7.91
C PHE A 126 6.39 -16.51 -7.36
N ILE A 127 7.13 -15.81 -6.48
CA ILE A 127 8.30 -16.32 -5.77
C ILE A 127 7.92 -16.49 -4.30
N LEU A 128 8.05 -17.71 -3.77
CA LEU A 128 7.65 -18.03 -2.39
C LEU A 128 8.69 -17.64 -1.34
N SER A 129 9.93 -17.31 -1.73
CA SER A 129 10.99 -16.89 -0.81
C SER A 129 11.02 -15.36 -0.65
N ASP A 130 11.36 -14.91 0.54
CA ASP A 130 11.64 -13.49 0.81
C ASP A 130 13.02 -13.04 0.30
N ASP A 131 13.83 -13.97 -0.21
CA ASP A 131 15.14 -13.68 -0.75
C ASP A 131 15.05 -12.95 -2.09
N PRO A 132 15.82 -11.87 -2.29
CA PRO A 132 15.84 -11.18 -3.57
C PRO A 132 16.37 -12.13 -4.66
N PRO A 133 15.80 -12.09 -5.88
CA PRO A 133 16.34 -12.86 -6.99
C PRO A 133 17.79 -12.46 -7.24
N GLY A 134 18.72 -13.43 -7.16
CA GLY A 134 20.15 -13.24 -7.40
C GLY A 134 20.97 -12.79 -6.20
N ALA A 135 20.66 -13.27 -5.00
CA ALA A 135 21.54 -13.23 -3.84
C ALA A 135 22.51 -14.46 -3.89
N ASP A 136 23.29 -14.58 -4.97
CA ASP A 136 24.46 -15.44 -5.10
C ASP A 136 25.72 -14.59 -5.30
#